data_dc461bb645b54afcf3ca7adb383568b8
#
_entry.id   dc461bb645b54afcf3ca7adb383568b8
#
_cell.length_a   1.000
_cell.length_b   1.000
_cell.length_c   1.000
_cell.angle_alpha   90.00
_cell.angle_beta   90.00
_cell.angle_gamma   90.00
#
_symmetry.space_group_name_H-M   'P 1'
#
loop_
_entity.id
_entity.type
_entity.pdbx_description
1 polymer ?
#
loop_
_entity_poly.entity_id
_entity_poly.type
_entity_poly.pdbx_seq_one_letter_code
_entity_poly.pdbx_strand_id
1 'polypeptide(L)'
;MHNNKLLVVGGASSDILHLQADTAKCAGGAGMYTAVAATHCGAEATLFGPRPNAYPEHLTIVDDYLSDWIGPVVPANQLPEFEISYRNNKTEYLTMSLNSEDNLSSEMLPRDMSNFSIVHVTPLGNAINQLSFIRACREKGVKRISAGTGLFNAKEQTQAVKDVIKHSDYFFMNSYEAEYIFGSIDSATTQIGKVLYITLGADGACIIQGSHATFIPTDSTIEIDPTGAGDTFCGATLAYLLQNKHPIMAARQAVVTSTAMIKDIGPKALFSDRPPLEAPLDMRVNLNNTQIQKVADKIAALSEVSPFQFVSPVLPPIDHPKTLDYFFAATVHQFSFWSTHDQKYDQPLLAPLGGTMHKGSDYLWESFRLALEKDEDFCSPERQANLSTNEFTEILRDDNGNNPMPALELHLEESRRYGKDMLSLGLTPDSIIENVSKSVNPLQTFLKLLDNVGGYKEDPLRKKSGLLALILNQRPEQFLTIHEHEQVDPVIDYHAMRLCLRVGLINVLDEKLSVKLIDRKIVSPSEEWAVRYASYRAREQIVKLSGKSEGAVDYFFFNARNSCPEMTEPICEFCPIDPICNHLKNMFQPVLRTTFY
;
A
#
# COMPACT_ATOMS: atom_id res chain seq x y z
N MET A 1 3.49 -18.96 11.23
CA MET A 1 3.00 -17.87 12.09
C MET A 1 3.66 -16.59 11.61
N HIS A 2 2.89 -15.56 11.31
CA HIS A 2 3.47 -14.24 11.01
C HIS A 2 4.22 -13.75 12.23
N ASN A 3 5.46 -13.33 12.03
CA ASN A 3 6.19 -12.64 13.10
C ASN A 3 5.76 -11.16 13.08
N ASN A 4 4.67 -10.83 13.81
CA ASN A 4 4.11 -9.49 13.93
C ASN A 4 4.77 -8.66 15.05
N LYS A 5 6.02 -8.99 15.42
CA LYS A 5 6.71 -8.36 16.55
C LYS A 5 7.34 -7.04 16.14
N LEU A 6 6.98 -6.00 16.88
CA LEU A 6 7.51 -4.64 16.79
C LEU A 6 8.24 -4.30 18.08
N LEU A 7 9.48 -3.80 17.98
CA LEU A 7 10.11 -3.10 19.10
C LEU A 7 10.02 -1.59 18.86
N VAL A 8 9.55 -0.86 19.86
CA VAL A 8 9.55 0.61 19.86
C VAL A 8 10.57 1.08 20.90
N VAL A 9 11.61 1.78 20.44
CA VAL A 9 12.64 2.39 21.30
C VAL A 9 12.24 3.83 21.58
N GLY A 10 11.90 4.13 22.84
CA GLY A 10 11.45 5.44 23.31
C GLY A 10 10.71 5.34 24.62
N GLY A 11 10.41 6.46 25.25
CA GLY A 11 9.77 6.50 26.56
C GLY A 11 8.24 6.49 26.53
N ALA A 12 7.68 6.11 27.67
CA ALA A 12 6.36 6.55 28.10
C ALA A 12 6.53 7.68 29.11
N SER A 13 5.64 8.66 29.07
CA SER A 13 5.64 9.83 29.94
C SER A 13 4.38 9.92 30.80
N SER A 14 4.46 10.75 31.81
CA SER A 14 3.33 11.17 32.64
C SER A 14 2.95 12.60 32.27
N ASP A 15 1.96 12.76 31.40
CA ASP A 15 1.63 14.06 30.82
C ASP A 15 0.52 14.78 31.59
N ILE A 16 0.62 16.11 31.67
CA ILE A 16 -0.42 17.00 32.16
C ILE A 16 -0.94 17.79 30.97
N LEU A 17 -2.18 17.54 30.59
CA LEU A 17 -2.84 18.18 29.44
C LEU A 17 -3.78 19.28 29.92
N HIS A 18 -3.56 20.52 29.51
CA HIS A 18 -4.46 21.65 29.69
C HIS A 18 -5.33 21.81 28.45
N LEU A 19 -6.51 21.25 28.47
CA LEU A 19 -7.53 21.40 27.43
C LEU A 19 -8.41 22.63 27.74
N GLN A 20 -9.23 23.08 26.78
CA GLN A 20 -9.97 24.34 26.89
C GLN A 20 -10.72 24.56 28.24
N ALA A 21 -11.32 23.50 28.80
CA ALA A 21 -12.11 23.55 30.03
C ALA A 21 -11.54 22.67 31.16
N ASP A 22 -10.63 21.76 30.86
CA ASP A 22 -10.19 20.70 31.77
C ASP A 22 -8.67 20.55 31.82
N THR A 23 -8.19 20.01 32.93
CA THR A 23 -6.80 19.55 33.06
C THR A 23 -6.84 18.05 33.35
N ALA A 24 -6.14 17.26 32.53
CA ALA A 24 -6.09 15.81 32.67
C ALA A 24 -4.64 15.34 32.86
N LYS A 25 -4.43 14.36 33.74
CA LYS A 25 -3.19 13.61 33.83
C LYS A 25 -3.38 12.30 33.09
N CYS A 26 -2.50 12.01 32.11
CA CYS A 26 -2.61 10.82 31.27
C CYS A 26 -1.24 10.23 30.94
N ALA A 27 -1.25 9.02 30.37
CA ALA A 27 -0.10 8.45 29.73
C ALA A 27 0.24 9.21 28.44
N GLY A 28 1.53 9.42 28.19
CA GLY A 28 2.02 10.11 27.00
C GLY A 28 3.36 9.54 26.53
N GLY A 29 4.04 10.31 25.68
CA GLY A 29 5.33 9.96 25.09
C GLY A 29 5.23 9.26 23.74
N ALA A 30 6.11 9.66 22.81
CA ALA A 30 6.13 9.16 21.44
C ALA A 30 6.26 7.63 21.38
N GLY A 31 7.09 7.05 22.26
CA GLY A 31 7.25 5.59 22.35
C GLY A 31 5.97 4.88 22.77
N MET A 32 5.28 5.41 23.77
CA MET A 32 4.03 4.83 24.26
C MET A 32 2.93 4.92 23.19
N TYR A 33 2.67 6.09 22.61
CA TYR A 33 1.62 6.23 21.58
C TYR A 33 1.88 5.30 20.40
N THR A 34 3.15 5.22 19.92
CA THR A 34 3.52 4.33 18.81
C THR A 34 3.28 2.86 19.16
N ALA A 35 3.73 2.40 20.35
CA ALA A 35 3.59 1.01 20.76
C ALA A 35 2.12 0.61 21.00
N VAL A 36 1.36 1.46 21.70
CA VAL A 36 -0.07 1.21 21.99
C VAL A 36 -0.90 1.23 20.71
N ALA A 37 -0.67 2.18 19.80
CA ALA A 37 -1.36 2.21 18.51
C ALA A 37 -1.04 0.98 17.65
N ALA A 38 0.21 0.52 17.66
CA ALA A 38 0.59 -0.70 16.97
C ALA A 38 -0.11 -1.93 17.56
N THR A 39 -0.20 -2.04 18.89
CA THR A 39 -0.92 -3.12 19.58
C THR A 39 -2.42 -3.07 19.25
N HIS A 40 -3.04 -1.88 19.31
CA HIS A 40 -4.44 -1.68 18.90
C HIS A 40 -4.71 -2.18 17.48
N CYS A 41 -3.75 -2.00 16.57
CA CYS A 41 -3.83 -2.45 15.18
C CYS A 41 -3.33 -3.89 14.96
N GLY A 42 -3.12 -4.69 16.02
CA GLY A 42 -2.85 -6.12 15.96
C GLY A 42 -1.37 -6.52 15.83
N ALA A 43 -0.42 -5.63 16.13
CA ALA A 43 0.97 -6.00 16.29
C ALA A 43 1.27 -6.51 17.72
N GLU A 44 2.28 -7.37 17.85
CA GLU A 44 2.89 -7.70 19.15
C GLU A 44 3.96 -6.65 19.45
N ALA A 45 3.55 -5.51 20.07
CA ALA A 45 4.47 -4.42 20.33
C ALA A 45 5.13 -4.54 21.71
N THR A 46 6.45 -4.40 21.72
CA THR A 46 7.30 -4.27 22.92
C THR A 46 7.82 -2.83 22.98
N LEU A 47 7.65 -2.18 24.12
CA LEU A 47 8.23 -0.86 24.40
C LEU A 47 9.59 -1.03 25.07
N PHE A 48 10.65 -0.43 24.50
CA PHE A 48 11.97 -0.34 25.13
C PHE A 48 12.22 1.09 25.57
N GLY A 49 12.16 1.32 26.86
CA GLY A 49 12.37 2.63 27.47
C GLY A 49 12.44 2.56 28.99
N PRO A 50 12.59 3.70 29.70
CA PRO A 50 12.53 3.72 31.14
C PRO A 50 11.23 3.10 31.66
N ARG A 51 11.33 2.12 32.55
CA ARG A 51 10.20 1.43 33.15
C ARG A 51 10.09 1.77 34.62
N PRO A 52 8.90 2.20 35.11
CA PRO A 52 8.77 2.55 36.51
C PRO A 52 8.85 1.30 37.42
N ASN A 53 9.50 1.42 38.56
CA ASN A 53 9.52 0.37 39.59
C ASN A 53 8.15 0.21 40.30
N ALA A 54 7.32 1.25 40.27
CA ALA A 54 5.95 1.25 40.72
C ALA A 54 5.13 2.06 39.70
N TYR A 55 4.17 1.41 39.06
CA TYR A 55 3.38 2.02 37.99
C TYR A 55 2.42 3.06 38.52
N PRO A 56 2.49 4.33 38.07
CA PRO A 56 1.38 5.27 38.27
C PRO A 56 0.09 4.71 37.65
N GLU A 57 -1.06 5.04 38.23
CA GLU A 57 -2.36 4.50 37.79
C GLU A 57 -2.60 4.62 36.28
N HIS A 58 -2.30 5.77 35.71
CA HIS A 58 -2.47 6.04 34.26
C HIS A 58 -1.48 5.31 33.35
N LEU A 59 -0.39 4.72 33.89
CA LEU A 59 0.56 3.90 33.14
C LEU A 59 0.35 2.40 33.33
N THR A 60 -0.43 1.96 34.31
CA THR A 60 -0.73 0.54 34.53
C THR A 60 -1.41 -0.06 33.30
N ILE A 61 -2.39 0.65 32.71
CA ILE A 61 -3.08 0.19 31.51
C ILE A 61 -2.13 0.04 30.31
N VAL A 62 -1.06 0.85 30.22
CA VAL A 62 -0.07 0.74 29.15
C VAL A 62 0.70 -0.57 29.28
N ASP A 63 1.17 -0.90 30.49
CA ASP A 63 1.91 -2.16 30.76
C ASP A 63 1.03 -3.38 30.47
N ASP A 64 -0.22 -3.36 30.93
CA ASP A 64 -1.19 -4.44 30.71
C ASP A 64 -1.56 -4.65 29.23
N TYR A 65 -1.50 -3.58 28.43
CA TYR A 65 -1.94 -3.61 27.02
C TYR A 65 -0.83 -4.02 26.05
N LEU A 66 0.44 -3.70 26.36
CA LEU A 66 1.58 -4.05 25.53
C LEU A 66 1.95 -5.52 25.68
N SER A 67 2.60 -6.09 24.66
CA SER A 67 3.16 -7.44 24.76
C SER A 67 4.29 -7.52 25.79
N ASP A 68 5.07 -6.44 25.94
CA ASP A 68 6.11 -6.31 26.97
C ASP A 68 6.56 -4.83 27.07
N TRP A 69 7.03 -4.44 28.25
CA TRP A 69 7.72 -3.16 28.47
C TRP A 69 9.07 -3.45 29.14
N ILE A 70 10.14 -3.28 28.41
CA ILE A 70 11.50 -3.61 28.80
C ILE A 70 12.39 -2.36 28.86
N GLY A 71 13.51 -2.46 29.55
CA GLY A 71 14.48 -1.37 29.67
C GLY A 71 14.90 -1.10 31.12
N PRO A 72 15.61 0.00 31.38
CA PRO A 72 16.08 0.34 32.72
C PRO A 72 14.91 0.62 33.67
N VAL A 73 14.98 0.01 34.87
CA VAL A 73 13.96 0.24 35.90
C VAL A 73 14.32 1.51 36.66
N VAL A 74 13.39 2.44 36.79
CA VAL A 74 13.59 3.74 37.41
C VAL A 74 12.46 4.08 38.40
N PRO A 75 12.68 4.99 39.35
CA PRO A 75 11.59 5.55 40.16
C PRO A 75 10.56 6.27 39.26
N ALA A 76 9.28 6.19 39.62
CA ALA A 76 8.21 6.79 38.81
C ALA A 76 8.39 8.30 38.56
N ASN A 77 8.97 9.04 39.50
CA ASN A 77 9.26 10.47 39.36
C ASN A 77 10.48 10.79 38.48
N GLN A 78 11.14 9.77 37.93
CA GLN A 78 12.21 9.92 36.94
C GLN A 78 11.76 9.56 35.52
N LEU A 79 10.50 9.21 35.33
CA LEU A 79 9.94 9.09 33.99
C LEU A 79 9.89 10.43 33.28
N PRO A 80 9.86 10.47 31.95
CA PRO A 80 9.58 11.67 31.20
C PRO A 80 8.25 12.32 31.66
N GLU A 81 8.21 13.64 31.68
CA GLU A 81 7.03 14.41 32.07
C GLU A 81 6.88 15.61 31.15
N PHE A 82 5.70 15.80 30.58
CA PHE A 82 5.36 16.92 29.73
C PHE A 82 4.13 17.62 30.26
N GLU A 83 4.16 18.95 30.26
CA GLU A 83 2.99 19.77 30.51
C GLU A 83 2.62 20.47 29.20
N ILE A 84 1.44 20.19 28.69
CA ILE A 84 1.04 20.54 27.33
C ILE A 84 -0.28 21.33 27.41
N SER A 85 -0.34 22.49 26.76
CA SER A 85 -1.54 23.28 26.59
C SER A 85 -2.06 23.15 25.16
N TYR A 86 -3.36 22.84 25.03
CA TYR A 86 -4.04 22.85 23.75
C TYR A 86 -5.15 23.91 23.77
N ARG A 87 -4.90 25.02 23.06
CA ARG A 87 -5.82 26.15 22.96
C ARG A 87 -5.83 26.74 21.56
N ASN A 88 -7.02 27.09 21.07
CA ASN A 88 -7.19 27.71 19.75
C ASN A 88 -6.53 26.90 18.61
N ASN A 89 -6.66 25.56 18.63
CA ASN A 89 -6.07 24.61 17.68
C ASN A 89 -4.52 24.71 17.63
N LYS A 90 -3.89 25.06 18.75
CA LYS A 90 -2.43 25.08 18.88
C LYS A 90 -2.00 24.30 20.09
N THR A 91 -1.03 23.42 19.88
CA THR A 91 -0.32 22.70 20.94
C THR A 91 0.89 23.51 21.37
N GLU A 92 1.02 23.75 22.67
CA GLU A 92 2.17 24.44 23.29
C GLU A 92 2.70 23.60 24.44
N TYR A 93 3.98 23.26 24.40
CA TYR A 93 4.67 22.60 25.50
C TYR A 93 5.06 23.66 26.54
N LEU A 94 4.44 23.60 27.72
CA LEU A 94 4.71 24.48 28.83
C LEU A 94 5.98 24.05 29.58
N THR A 95 6.11 22.72 29.81
CA THR A 95 7.33 22.11 30.35
C THR A 95 7.64 20.82 29.62
N MET A 96 8.92 20.52 29.49
CA MET A 96 9.42 19.26 28.89
C MET A 96 10.57 18.74 29.72
N SER A 97 10.45 17.52 30.22
CA SER A 97 11.51 16.85 30.96
C SER A 97 11.63 15.42 30.48
N LEU A 98 12.75 15.09 29.82
CA LEU A 98 13.04 13.73 29.35
C LEU A 98 13.56 12.83 30.48
N ASN A 99 14.09 13.42 31.56
CA ASN A 99 14.55 12.69 32.75
C ASN A 99 15.40 11.47 32.40
N SER A 100 14.93 10.27 32.77
CA SER A 100 15.66 9.00 32.55
C SER A 100 15.74 8.59 31.08
N GLU A 101 14.92 9.14 30.17
CA GLU A 101 15.02 8.86 28.75
C GLU A 101 16.30 9.40 28.13
N ASP A 102 16.81 10.55 28.61
CA ASP A 102 18.10 11.11 28.18
C ASP A 102 19.29 10.20 28.47
N ASN A 103 19.14 9.26 29.42
CA ASN A 103 20.18 8.31 29.79
C ASN A 103 20.12 7.00 29.01
N LEU A 104 19.16 6.84 28.10
CA LEU A 104 19.10 5.65 27.26
C LEU A 104 20.29 5.59 26.32
N SER A 105 20.92 4.42 26.23
CA SER A 105 22.00 4.15 25.28
C SER A 105 21.74 2.85 24.52
N SER A 106 22.29 2.77 23.32
CA SER A 106 22.15 1.59 22.46
C SER A 106 22.77 0.30 23.04
N GLU A 107 23.67 0.42 24.02
CA GLU A 107 24.25 -0.71 24.75
C GLU A 107 23.22 -1.42 25.63
N MET A 108 22.15 -0.73 26.03
CA MET A 108 21.07 -1.27 26.85
C MET A 108 20.06 -2.10 26.05
N LEU A 109 20.15 -2.11 24.72
CA LEU A 109 19.29 -2.93 23.85
C LEU A 109 19.45 -4.42 24.15
N PRO A 110 18.37 -5.23 24.03
CA PRO A 110 18.44 -6.68 24.16
C PRO A 110 19.57 -7.29 23.31
N ARG A 111 20.20 -8.35 23.83
CA ARG A 111 21.27 -9.04 23.10
C ARG A 111 20.76 -9.69 21.83
N ASP A 112 19.58 -10.31 21.89
CA ASP A 112 18.92 -10.93 20.75
C ASP A 112 17.77 -10.03 20.27
N MET A 113 17.88 -9.57 19.03
CA MET A 113 16.89 -8.73 18.34
C MET A 113 16.26 -9.47 17.14
N SER A 114 16.62 -10.73 16.93
CA SER A 114 16.23 -11.51 15.74
C SER A 114 14.72 -11.76 15.63
N ASN A 115 14.03 -11.70 16.76
CA ASN A 115 12.58 -11.91 16.83
C ASN A 115 11.74 -10.70 16.40
N PHE A 116 12.33 -9.51 16.27
CA PHE A 116 11.60 -8.32 15.87
C PHE A 116 11.63 -8.15 14.35
N SER A 117 10.45 -8.10 13.74
CA SER A 117 10.32 -7.88 12.28
C SER A 117 10.59 -6.44 11.88
N ILE A 118 10.23 -5.50 12.76
CA ILE A 118 10.52 -4.06 12.63
C ILE A 118 10.98 -3.54 14.00
N VAL A 119 11.95 -2.63 13.98
CA VAL A 119 12.32 -1.80 15.13
C VAL A 119 12.05 -0.35 14.78
N HIS A 120 11.27 0.35 15.58
CA HIS A 120 11.05 1.80 15.48
C HIS A 120 11.86 2.53 16.55
N VAL A 121 12.59 3.57 16.15
CA VAL A 121 13.35 4.43 17.08
C VAL A 121 12.75 5.83 17.06
N THR A 122 12.15 6.25 18.18
CA THR A 122 11.58 7.58 18.35
C THR A 122 12.65 8.68 18.35
N PRO A 123 12.33 9.98 18.35
CA PRO A 123 13.31 11.06 18.31
C PRO A 123 14.35 11.07 19.43
N LEU A 124 14.05 10.55 20.63
CA LEU A 124 14.92 10.48 21.82
C LEU A 124 15.59 11.81 22.23
N GLY A 125 15.01 12.97 21.87
CA GLY A 125 15.57 14.28 22.13
C GLY A 125 16.90 14.58 21.42
N ASN A 126 17.59 13.59 20.87
CA ASN A 126 18.91 13.72 20.25
C ASN A 126 19.06 12.78 19.04
N ALA A 127 19.19 13.37 17.84
CA ALA A 127 19.29 12.61 16.60
C ALA A 127 20.60 11.80 16.48
N ILE A 128 21.68 12.20 17.14
CA ILE A 128 22.95 11.44 17.15
C ILE A 128 22.79 10.18 17.99
N ASN A 129 22.15 10.27 19.16
CA ASN A 129 21.84 9.10 19.98
C ASN A 129 20.87 8.16 19.26
N GLN A 130 19.83 8.71 18.63
CA GLN A 130 18.90 7.96 17.78
C GLN A 130 19.63 7.16 16.69
N LEU A 131 20.61 7.77 16.01
CA LEU A 131 21.43 7.10 14.99
C LEU A 131 22.27 5.96 15.59
N SER A 132 22.74 6.10 16.83
CA SER A 132 23.48 5.02 17.51
C SER A 132 22.60 3.79 17.74
N PHE A 133 21.34 3.98 18.16
CA PHE A 133 20.36 2.90 18.28
C PHE A 133 20.09 2.20 16.95
N ILE A 134 19.90 2.98 15.87
CA ILE A 134 19.66 2.44 14.53
C ILE A 134 20.83 1.56 14.07
N ARG A 135 22.07 2.02 14.26
CA ARG A 135 23.28 1.26 13.90
C ARG A 135 23.38 -0.02 14.72
N ALA A 136 23.19 0.07 16.03
CA ALA A 136 23.22 -1.10 16.91
C ALA A 136 22.14 -2.13 16.53
N CYS A 137 20.93 -1.69 16.15
CA CYS A 137 19.89 -2.57 15.66
C CYS A 137 20.31 -3.29 14.36
N ARG A 138 20.93 -2.59 13.41
CA ARG A 138 21.47 -3.21 12.19
C ARG A 138 22.55 -4.24 12.47
N GLU A 139 23.50 -3.93 13.35
CA GLU A 139 24.57 -4.83 13.78
C GLU A 139 24.01 -6.10 14.45
N LYS A 140 22.88 -5.98 15.17
CA LYS A 140 22.17 -7.10 15.79
C LYS A 140 21.23 -7.84 14.81
N GLY A 141 21.29 -7.55 13.51
CA GLY A 141 20.59 -8.29 12.45
C GLY A 141 19.14 -7.88 12.22
N VAL A 142 18.69 -6.74 12.74
CA VAL A 142 17.34 -6.20 12.45
C VAL A 142 17.23 -5.84 10.98
N LYS A 143 16.28 -6.46 10.28
CA LYS A 143 16.12 -6.31 8.83
C LYS A 143 15.43 -5.00 8.43
N ARG A 144 14.47 -4.52 9.23
CA ARG A 144 13.69 -3.32 8.93
C ARG A 144 13.73 -2.37 10.11
N ILE A 145 14.15 -1.15 9.83
CA ILE A 145 14.24 -0.09 10.82
C ILE A 145 13.36 1.08 10.40
N SER A 146 12.55 1.51 11.32
CA SER A 146 11.74 2.71 11.25
C SER A 146 12.29 3.75 12.21
N ALA A 147 12.17 5.01 11.86
CA ALA A 147 12.49 6.12 12.77
C ALA A 147 11.51 7.29 12.57
N GLY A 148 11.43 8.16 13.56
CA GLY A 148 10.74 9.43 13.47
C GLY A 148 11.67 10.59 13.79
N THR A 149 11.15 11.83 13.73
CA THR A 149 11.85 13.00 14.22
C THR A 149 10.90 13.90 15.00
N GLY A 150 11.44 14.86 15.74
CA GLY A 150 10.68 15.94 16.36
C GLY A 150 11.19 17.29 15.85
N LEU A 151 10.36 18.31 16.01
CA LEU A 151 10.63 19.66 15.48
C LEU A 151 11.99 20.22 15.95
N PHE A 152 12.36 19.99 17.21
CA PHE A 152 13.66 20.41 17.73
C PHE A 152 14.82 19.76 16.97
N ASN A 153 14.78 18.43 16.80
CA ASN A 153 15.83 17.71 16.08
C ASN A 153 15.87 18.11 14.59
N ALA A 154 14.72 18.25 13.95
CA ALA A 154 14.62 18.67 12.55
C ALA A 154 15.25 20.06 12.33
N LYS A 155 15.05 20.98 13.27
CA LYS A 155 15.55 22.36 13.20
C LYS A 155 17.01 22.47 13.59
N GLU A 156 17.38 21.96 14.77
CA GLU A 156 18.70 22.18 15.37
C GLU A 156 19.75 21.11 14.99
N GLN A 157 19.30 19.92 14.54
CA GLN A 157 20.15 18.79 14.21
C GLN A 157 19.85 18.23 12.81
N THR A 158 19.48 19.08 11.86
CA THR A 158 19.01 18.71 10.51
C THR A 158 19.92 17.69 9.82
N GLN A 159 21.24 17.85 9.91
CA GLN A 159 22.17 16.93 9.27
C GLN A 159 22.14 15.53 9.91
N ALA A 160 22.09 15.46 11.24
CA ALA A 160 21.96 14.18 11.94
C ALA A 160 20.63 13.49 11.62
N VAL A 161 19.53 14.24 11.50
CA VAL A 161 18.24 13.71 11.05
C VAL A 161 18.31 13.16 9.62
N LYS A 162 19.00 13.83 8.70
CA LYS A 162 19.25 13.31 7.33
C LYS A 162 20.04 12.00 7.36
N ASP A 163 20.97 11.85 8.28
CA ASP A 163 21.68 10.59 8.48
C ASP A 163 20.78 9.49 9.07
N VAL A 164 19.86 9.85 9.98
CA VAL A 164 18.81 8.92 10.47
C VAL A 164 17.93 8.45 9.31
N ILE A 165 17.44 9.35 8.47
CA ILE A 165 16.65 9.02 7.27
C ILE A 165 17.42 8.05 6.37
N LYS A 166 18.70 8.32 6.12
CA LYS A 166 19.56 7.48 5.28
C LYS A 166 19.69 6.04 5.81
N HIS A 167 19.64 5.83 7.12
CA HIS A 167 19.82 4.51 7.74
C HIS A 167 18.50 3.81 8.09
N SER A 168 17.35 4.47 7.92
CA SER A 168 16.02 3.93 8.14
C SER A 168 15.39 3.42 6.84
N ASP A 169 14.50 2.44 6.94
CA ASP A 169 13.68 1.95 5.82
C ASP A 169 12.35 2.71 5.74
N TYR A 170 11.82 3.07 6.90
CA TYR A 170 10.61 3.89 7.05
C TYR A 170 10.93 5.11 7.93
N PHE A 171 10.49 6.28 7.50
CA PHE A 171 10.72 7.49 8.30
C PHE A 171 9.45 8.33 8.42
N PHE A 172 9.14 8.77 9.63
CA PHE A 172 7.95 9.52 9.99
C PHE A 172 8.29 10.95 10.43
N MET A 173 7.53 11.91 9.92
CA MET A 173 7.66 13.32 10.26
C MET A 173 6.34 14.05 10.00
N ASN A 174 6.19 15.26 10.50
CA ASN A 174 5.10 16.14 10.11
C ASN A 174 5.55 17.14 9.01
N SER A 175 4.61 17.95 8.50
CA SER A 175 4.87 18.93 7.44
C SER A 175 5.90 19.99 7.84
N TYR A 176 5.88 20.45 9.08
CA TYR A 176 6.84 21.44 9.57
C TYR A 176 8.26 20.87 9.65
N GLU A 177 8.40 19.63 10.12
CA GLU A 177 9.68 18.94 10.16
C GLU A 177 10.22 18.68 8.75
N ALA A 178 9.34 18.30 7.80
CA ALA A 178 9.70 18.13 6.41
C ALA A 178 10.23 19.41 5.76
N GLU A 179 9.64 20.58 6.09
CA GLU A 179 10.12 21.87 5.62
C GLU A 179 11.54 22.18 6.10
N TYR A 180 11.88 21.90 7.38
CA TYR A 180 13.25 22.07 7.88
C TYR A 180 14.26 21.12 7.23
N ILE A 181 13.84 19.89 6.94
CA ILE A 181 14.73 18.86 6.40
C ILE A 181 14.94 19.01 4.90
N PHE A 182 13.89 19.30 4.13
CA PHE A 182 13.87 19.28 2.67
C PHE A 182 13.62 20.64 2.02
N GLY A 183 13.21 21.64 2.78
CA GLY A 183 12.80 22.95 2.29
C GLY A 183 11.34 23.05 1.88
N SER A 184 10.75 21.98 1.38
CA SER A 184 9.31 21.83 1.11
C SER A 184 8.95 20.34 1.01
N ILE A 185 7.66 20.03 1.12
CA ILE A 185 7.16 18.65 0.92
C ILE A 185 7.38 18.20 -0.54
N ASP A 186 7.19 19.09 -1.51
CA ASP A 186 7.38 18.81 -2.94
C ASP A 186 8.84 18.48 -3.29
N SER A 187 9.79 18.95 -2.48
CA SER A 187 11.22 18.68 -2.64
C SER A 187 11.67 17.42 -1.91
N ALA A 188 10.80 16.80 -1.11
CA ALA A 188 11.14 15.63 -0.35
C ALA A 188 11.26 14.41 -1.26
N THR A 189 12.39 13.72 -1.15
CA THR A 189 12.68 12.49 -1.89
C THR A 189 13.34 11.47 -0.99
N THR A 190 13.29 10.20 -1.38
CA THR A 190 13.98 9.14 -0.65
C THR A 190 14.66 8.16 -1.61
N GLN A 191 15.54 7.34 -1.07
CA GLN A 191 16.17 6.26 -1.84
C GLN A 191 15.13 5.18 -2.20
N ILE A 192 15.34 4.50 -3.31
CA ILE A 192 14.53 3.35 -3.72
C ILE A 192 14.56 2.29 -2.62
N GLY A 193 13.41 1.71 -2.32
CA GLY A 193 13.25 0.74 -1.23
C GLY A 193 12.98 1.35 0.15
N LYS A 194 12.90 2.69 0.24
CA LYS A 194 12.57 3.42 1.47
C LYS A 194 11.30 4.24 1.31
N VAL A 195 10.63 4.52 2.43
CA VAL A 195 9.37 5.27 2.45
C VAL A 195 9.44 6.39 3.47
N LEU A 196 9.07 7.61 3.05
CA LEU A 196 8.79 8.72 3.98
C LEU A 196 7.28 8.83 4.17
N TYR A 197 6.86 9.03 5.41
CA TYR A 197 5.50 9.29 5.83
C TYR A 197 5.44 10.67 6.45
N ILE A 198 4.71 11.59 5.82
CA ILE A 198 4.59 12.99 6.26
C ILE A 198 3.15 13.25 6.65
N THR A 199 2.88 13.50 7.92
CA THR A 199 1.54 13.88 8.39
C THR A 199 1.28 15.36 8.11
N LEU A 200 0.06 15.68 7.64
CA LEU A 200 -0.36 17.00 7.20
C LEU A 200 -1.46 17.60 8.11
N GLY A 201 -1.62 17.06 9.33
CA GLY A 201 -2.70 17.44 10.23
C GLY A 201 -4.07 17.15 9.65
N ALA A 202 -4.94 18.15 9.58
CA ALA A 202 -6.30 18.04 9.04
C ALA A 202 -6.36 17.68 7.54
N ASP A 203 -5.26 17.82 6.81
CA ASP A 203 -5.18 17.48 5.37
C ASP A 203 -4.79 16.01 5.14
N GLY A 204 -4.50 15.24 6.22
CA GLY A 204 -4.19 13.82 6.15
C GLY A 204 -2.70 13.51 6.12
N ALA A 205 -2.20 12.82 5.10
CA ALA A 205 -0.80 12.42 5.00
C ALA A 205 -0.27 12.41 3.56
N CYS A 206 1.04 12.57 3.40
CA CYS A 206 1.77 12.40 2.14
C CYS A 206 2.79 11.27 2.30
N ILE A 207 2.78 10.30 1.39
CA ILE A 207 3.68 9.16 1.36
C ILE A 207 4.61 9.30 0.16
N ILE A 208 5.93 9.24 0.39
CA ILE A 208 6.94 9.41 -0.64
C ILE A 208 7.75 8.14 -0.81
N GLN A 209 7.79 7.63 -2.03
CA GLN A 209 8.60 6.49 -2.48
C GLN A 209 9.48 6.92 -3.67
N GLY A 210 10.78 7.06 -3.44
CA GLY A 210 11.66 7.70 -4.42
C GLY A 210 11.32 9.17 -4.59
N SER A 211 10.88 9.56 -5.79
CA SER A 211 10.35 10.89 -6.10
C SER A 211 8.82 10.92 -6.26
N HIS A 212 8.15 9.79 -6.05
CA HIS A 212 6.69 9.69 -6.20
C HIS A 212 6.00 10.03 -4.88
N ALA A 213 5.12 11.03 -4.89
CA ALA A 213 4.31 11.45 -3.76
C ALA A 213 2.85 11.01 -3.93
N THR A 214 2.28 10.39 -2.89
CA THR A 214 0.87 10.01 -2.84
C THR A 214 0.21 10.71 -1.65
N PHE A 215 -0.84 11.48 -1.89
CA PHE A 215 -1.60 12.16 -0.85
C PHE A 215 -2.79 11.31 -0.41
N ILE A 216 -2.97 11.20 0.90
CA ILE A 216 -4.07 10.49 1.55
C ILE A 216 -4.87 11.53 2.34
N PRO A 217 -6.09 11.86 1.92
CA PRO A 217 -6.93 12.78 2.68
C PRO A 217 -7.44 12.14 3.96
N THR A 218 -7.81 12.96 4.94
CA THR A 218 -8.57 12.54 6.11
C THR A 218 -9.97 13.14 6.10
N ASP A 219 -10.90 12.49 6.78
CA ASP A 219 -12.23 13.06 7.00
C ASP A 219 -12.15 14.18 8.04
N SER A 220 -12.92 15.24 7.82
CA SER A 220 -13.06 16.29 8.82
C SER A 220 -13.66 15.72 10.11
N THR A 221 -13.05 16.03 11.24
CA THR A 221 -13.50 15.56 12.55
C THR A 221 -13.40 16.64 13.60
N ILE A 222 -14.12 16.46 14.71
CA ILE A 222 -13.94 17.29 15.90
C ILE A 222 -12.68 16.80 16.62
N GLU A 223 -11.71 17.67 16.75
CA GLU A 223 -10.46 17.42 17.44
C GLU A 223 -10.63 17.84 18.90
N ILE A 224 -10.45 16.89 19.81
CA ILE A 224 -10.47 17.11 21.27
C ILE A 224 -9.02 17.24 21.77
N ASP A 225 -8.19 16.26 21.45
CA ASP A 225 -6.77 16.23 21.83
C ASP A 225 -5.91 15.64 20.69
N PRO A 226 -5.10 16.48 20.01
CA PRO A 226 -4.23 16.01 18.93
C PRO A 226 -2.89 15.43 19.42
N THR A 227 -2.64 15.43 20.73
CA THR A 227 -1.38 14.93 21.29
C THR A 227 -1.16 13.47 20.94
N GLY A 228 -0.01 13.15 20.36
CA GLY A 228 0.32 11.79 19.94
C GLY A 228 -0.35 11.31 18.64
N ALA A 229 -1.05 12.21 17.89
CA ALA A 229 -1.68 11.82 16.61
C ALA A 229 -0.65 11.32 15.58
N GLY A 230 0.49 11.96 15.47
CA GLY A 230 1.59 11.55 14.60
C GLY A 230 2.20 10.20 15.00
N ASP A 231 2.38 9.98 16.30
CA ASP A 231 2.92 8.72 16.83
C ASP A 231 1.91 7.58 16.70
N THR A 232 0.62 7.88 16.87
CA THR A 232 -0.49 6.94 16.60
C THR A 232 -0.52 6.54 15.12
N PHE A 233 -0.40 7.51 14.21
CA PHE A 233 -0.29 7.23 12.78
C PHE A 233 0.94 6.36 12.47
N CYS A 234 2.08 6.63 13.10
CA CYS A 234 3.29 5.83 12.97
C CYS A 234 3.05 4.37 13.43
N GLY A 235 2.58 4.18 14.65
CA GLY A 235 2.35 2.85 15.23
C GLY A 235 1.35 2.02 14.42
N ALA A 236 0.23 2.63 14.04
CA ALA A 236 -0.78 1.98 13.20
C ALA A 236 -0.20 1.61 11.81
N THR A 237 0.54 2.52 11.16
CA THR A 237 1.19 2.23 9.87
C THR A 237 2.13 1.03 9.98
N LEU A 238 2.97 0.98 11.02
CA LEU A 238 3.91 -0.12 11.24
C LEU A 238 3.20 -1.45 11.47
N ALA A 239 2.09 -1.46 12.21
CA ALA A 239 1.27 -2.66 12.41
C ALA A 239 0.68 -3.18 11.09
N TYR A 240 0.17 -2.30 10.23
CA TYR A 240 -0.37 -2.71 8.92
C TYR A 240 0.73 -3.15 7.95
N LEU A 241 1.94 -2.57 8.01
CA LEU A 241 3.10 -3.06 7.26
C LEU A 241 3.53 -4.47 7.73
N LEU A 242 3.42 -4.78 9.03
CA LEU A 242 3.64 -6.12 9.56
C LEU A 242 2.60 -7.12 9.04
N GLN A 243 1.36 -6.68 8.83
CA GLN A 243 0.27 -7.45 8.20
C GLN A 243 0.38 -7.52 6.67
N ASN A 244 1.50 -7.08 6.10
CA ASN A 244 1.79 -7.12 4.66
C ASN A 244 0.93 -6.20 3.79
N LYS A 245 0.30 -5.18 4.36
CA LYS A 245 -0.38 -4.17 3.55
C LYS A 245 0.65 -3.36 2.75
N HIS A 246 0.25 -2.93 1.56
CA HIS A 246 1.02 -1.99 0.76
C HIS A 246 1.29 -0.69 1.56
N PRO A 247 2.45 -0.04 1.44
CA PRO A 247 2.79 1.17 2.22
C PRO A 247 1.71 2.26 2.21
N ILE A 248 1.10 2.51 1.05
CA ILE A 248 0.01 3.49 0.90
C ILE A 248 -1.28 3.01 1.60
N MET A 249 -1.62 1.72 1.51
CA MET A 249 -2.80 1.17 2.18
C MET A 249 -2.62 1.13 3.71
N ALA A 250 -1.41 0.82 4.19
CA ALA A 250 -1.07 0.92 5.60
C ALA A 250 -1.29 2.33 6.14
N ALA A 251 -0.81 3.34 5.41
CA ALA A 251 -1.02 4.74 5.78
C ALA A 251 -2.49 5.18 5.71
N ARG A 252 -3.26 4.74 4.69
CA ARG A 252 -4.72 5.00 4.62
C ARG A 252 -5.45 4.49 5.85
N GLN A 253 -5.14 3.28 6.27
CA GLN A 253 -5.75 2.69 7.46
C GLN A 253 -5.28 3.39 8.74
N ALA A 254 -4.01 3.81 8.81
CA ALA A 254 -3.45 4.53 9.95
C ALA A 254 -4.05 5.93 10.13
N VAL A 255 -4.38 6.62 9.03
CA VAL A 255 -5.13 7.91 9.09
C VAL A 255 -6.46 7.72 9.81
N VAL A 256 -7.19 6.64 9.53
CA VAL A 256 -8.47 6.36 10.23
C VAL A 256 -8.26 6.15 11.73
N THR A 257 -7.21 5.40 12.11
CA THR A 257 -6.88 5.14 13.52
C THR A 257 -6.50 6.42 14.25
N SER A 258 -5.62 7.26 13.68
CA SER A 258 -5.22 8.52 14.30
C SER A 258 -6.37 9.53 14.38
N THR A 259 -7.23 9.59 13.35
CA THR A 259 -8.45 10.42 13.35
C THR A 259 -9.46 9.97 14.41
N ALA A 260 -9.54 8.68 14.70
CA ALA A 260 -10.38 8.17 15.78
C ALA A 260 -9.79 8.53 17.17
N MET A 261 -8.48 8.46 17.33
CA MET A 261 -7.79 8.74 18.59
C MET A 261 -7.97 10.19 19.05
N ILE A 262 -7.84 11.19 18.17
CA ILE A 262 -7.94 12.62 18.52
C ILE A 262 -9.34 13.07 18.97
N LYS A 263 -10.33 12.18 18.94
CA LYS A 263 -11.71 12.42 19.43
C LYS A 263 -11.88 12.18 20.93
N ASP A 264 -10.81 11.80 21.63
CA ASP A 264 -10.80 11.58 23.08
C ASP A 264 -9.53 12.20 23.67
N ILE A 265 -9.43 12.24 25.01
CA ILE A 265 -8.29 12.80 25.72
C ILE A 265 -7.21 11.72 25.86
N GLY A 266 -5.98 12.04 25.47
CA GLY A 266 -4.86 11.12 25.52
C GLY A 266 -5.08 9.84 24.71
N PRO A 267 -4.46 8.73 25.10
CA PRO A 267 -4.53 7.46 24.35
C PRO A 267 -5.77 6.62 24.59
N LYS A 268 -6.84 7.13 25.25
CA LYS A 268 -8.01 6.36 25.69
C LYS A 268 -8.65 5.53 24.58
N ALA A 269 -8.83 6.12 23.39
CA ALA A 269 -9.45 5.44 22.26
C ALA A 269 -8.65 4.21 21.80
N LEU A 270 -7.34 4.17 22.05
CA LEU A 270 -6.44 3.09 21.66
C LEU A 270 -6.51 1.86 22.57
N PHE A 271 -7.01 2.00 23.80
CA PHE A 271 -7.18 0.90 24.76
C PHE A 271 -8.53 0.17 24.61
N SER A 272 -9.24 0.42 23.51
CA SER A 272 -10.51 -0.24 23.22
C SER A 272 -10.29 -1.69 22.77
N ASP A 273 -11.08 -2.62 23.31
CA ASP A 273 -11.15 -4.02 22.84
C ASP A 273 -11.81 -4.15 21.46
N ARG A 274 -12.32 -3.05 20.92
CA ARG A 274 -12.89 -3.05 19.56
C ARG A 274 -11.79 -3.10 18.54
N PRO A 275 -11.95 -3.91 17.47
CA PRO A 275 -10.98 -3.89 16.37
C PRO A 275 -10.90 -2.47 15.78
N PRO A 276 -9.73 -2.07 15.25
CA PRO A 276 -9.59 -0.79 14.58
C PRO A 276 -10.63 -0.65 13.47
N LEU A 277 -11.12 0.56 13.30
CA LEU A 277 -12.05 0.87 12.22
C LEU A 277 -11.38 0.62 10.87
N GLU A 278 -12.05 -0.10 10.00
CA GLU A 278 -11.58 -0.23 8.61
C GLU A 278 -11.73 1.12 7.87
N ALA A 279 -10.85 1.36 6.89
CA ALA A 279 -10.99 2.52 6.02
C ALA A 279 -12.37 2.50 5.35
N PRO A 280 -13.19 3.53 5.54
CA PRO A 280 -14.54 3.56 5.00
C PRO A 280 -14.51 3.59 3.47
N LEU A 281 -15.59 3.12 2.87
CA LEU A 281 -15.85 3.41 1.47
C LEU A 281 -16.16 4.90 1.31
N ASP A 282 -15.83 5.42 0.14
CA ASP A 282 -16.22 6.77 -0.24
C ASP A 282 -17.75 6.91 -0.23
N MET A 283 -18.28 8.01 0.30
CA MET A 283 -19.73 8.24 0.43
C MET A 283 -20.48 8.24 -0.91
N ARG A 284 -19.79 8.37 -2.03
CA ARG A 284 -20.37 8.33 -3.39
C ARG A 284 -20.81 6.92 -3.81
N VAL A 285 -20.37 5.87 -3.09
CA VAL A 285 -20.63 4.47 -3.43
C VAL A 285 -20.92 3.64 -2.18
N ASN A 286 -21.63 2.54 -2.33
CA ASN A 286 -21.75 1.52 -1.30
C ASN A 286 -21.75 0.10 -1.89
N LEU A 287 -21.53 -0.90 -1.03
CA LEU A 287 -21.64 -2.31 -1.41
C LEU A 287 -23.12 -2.75 -1.40
N ASN A 288 -23.49 -3.55 -2.36
CA ASN A 288 -24.77 -4.27 -2.37
C ASN A 288 -24.54 -5.69 -1.82
N ASN A 289 -24.50 -5.81 -0.50
CA ASN A 289 -24.20 -7.08 0.17
C ASN A 289 -25.15 -8.22 -0.23
N THR A 290 -26.43 -7.91 -0.48
CA THR A 290 -27.40 -8.90 -0.97
C THR A 290 -27.02 -9.43 -2.34
N GLN A 291 -26.60 -8.56 -3.25
CA GLN A 291 -26.20 -8.95 -4.60
C GLN A 291 -24.84 -9.67 -4.59
N ILE A 292 -23.91 -9.23 -3.75
CA ILE A 292 -22.62 -9.90 -3.54
C ILE A 292 -22.84 -11.34 -3.10
N GLN A 293 -23.72 -11.59 -2.12
CA GLN A 293 -24.05 -12.94 -1.66
C GLN A 293 -24.63 -13.81 -2.79
N LYS A 294 -25.64 -13.29 -3.53
CA LYS A 294 -26.23 -14.02 -4.67
C LYS A 294 -25.21 -14.42 -5.73
N VAL A 295 -24.30 -13.49 -6.05
CA VAL A 295 -23.25 -13.74 -7.07
C VAL A 295 -22.22 -14.73 -6.53
N ALA A 296 -21.82 -14.62 -5.27
CA ALA A 296 -20.91 -15.58 -4.63
C ALA A 296 -21.51 -17.01 -4.61
N ASP A 297 -22.78 -17.16 -4.21
CA ASP A 297 -23.47 -18.46 -4.20
C ASP A 297 -23.53 -19.04 -5.62
N LYS A 298 -23.82 -18.21 -6.64
CA LYS A 298 -23.86 -18.64 -8.02
C LYS A 298 -22.47 -19.10 -8.51
N ILE A 299 -21.41 -18.33 -8.22
CA ILE A 299 -20.02 -18.68 -8.59
C ILE A 299 -19.58 -19.96 -7.88
N ALA A 300 -19.93 -20.15 -6.60
CA ALA A 300 -19.64 -21.37 -5.86
C ALA A 300 -20.23 -22.62 -6.52
N ALA A 301 -21.43 -22.48 -7.08
CA ALA A 301 -22.16 -23.58 -7.74
C ALA A 301 -21.66 -23.89 -9.18
N LEU A 302 -20.86 -23.04 -9.81
CA LEU A 302 -20.34 -23.24 -11.15
C LEU A 302 -19.08 -24.11 -11.14
N SER A 303 -19.06 -25.20 -11.91
CA SER A 303 -17.92 -26.13 -12.02
C SER A 303 -16.81 -25.57 -12.90
N GLU A 304 -17.14 -24.74 -13.88
CA GLU A 304 -16.22 -24.16 -14.86
C GLU A 304 -15.43 -22.96 -14.35
N VAL A 305 -15.71 -22.46 -13.15
CA VAL A 305 -14.94 -21.36 -12.54
C VAL A 305 -13.61 -21.90 -12.02
N SER A 306 -12.58 -21.72 -12.84
CA SER A 306 -11.22 -22.19 -12.61
C SER A 306 -10.20 -21.16 -13.06
N PRO A 307 -8.97 -21.19 -12.51
CA PRO A 307 -7.90 -20.28 -12.92
C PRO A 307 -7.50 -20.48 -14.40
N PHE A 308 -7.03 -19.40 -15.03
CA PHE A 308 -6.40 -19.46 -16.35
C PHE A 308 -4.91 -19.83 -16.22
N GLN A 309 -4.43 -20.74 -17.06
CA GLN A 309 -3.06 -21.23 -16.98
C GLN A 309 -2.02 -20.30 -17.65
N PHE A 310 -2.41 -19.18 -18.23
CA PHE A 310 -1.53 -18.25 -18.95
C PHE A 310 -0.66 -18.93 -20.02
N VAL A 311 -1.28 -19.85 -20.75
CA VAL A 311 -0.73 -20.50 -21.94
C VAL A 311 -1.59 -20.10 -23.14
N SER A 312 -1.03 -19.37 -24.08
CA SER A 312 -1.73 -18.90 -25.29
C SER A 312 -0.70 -18.54 -26.38
N PRO A 313 -1.12 -18.43 -27.65
CA PRO A 313 -0.22 -18.09 -28.75
C PRO A 313 0.52 -16.75 -28.61
N VAL A 314 -0.05 -15.78 -27.89
CA VAL A 314 0.54 -14.45 -27.67
C VAL A 314 1.51 -14.40 -26.46
N LEU A 315 1.73 -15.52 -25.81
CA LEU A 315 2.62 -15.65 -24.64
C LEU A 315 3.81 -16.57 -24.97
N PRO A 316 4.91 -16.49 -24.23
CA PRO A 316 6.02 -17.42 -24.39
C PRO A 316 5.57 -18.86 -24.25
N PRO A 317 6.09 -19.79 -25.07
CA PRO A 317 5.81 -21.22 -24.90
C PRO A 317 6.28 -21.70 -23.52
N ILE A 318 5.73 -22.85 -23.09
CA ILE A 318 6.15 -23.50 -21.85
C ILE A 318 7.65 -23.79 -21.92
N ASP A 319 8.36 -23.64 -20.80
CA ASP A 319 9.81 -23.82 -20.65
C ASP A 319 10.69 -22.88 -21.49
N HIS A 320 10.16 -21.77 -22.00
CA HIS A 320 10.99 -20.76 -22.65
C HIS A 320 11.96 -20.14 -21.63
N PRO A 321 13.29 -20.07 -21.90
CA PRO A 321 14.28 -19.68 -20.90
C PRO A 321 14.12 -18.24 -20.38
N LYS A 322 13.48 -17.36 -21.14
CA LYS A 322 13.25 -15.95 -20.78
C LYS A 322 11.81 -15.68 -20.29
N THR A 323 11.09 -16.71 -19.87
CA THR A 323 9.69 -16.59 -19.41
C THR A 323 9.54 -15.61 -18.22
N LEU A 324 10.46 -15.66 -17.26
CA LEU A 324 10.44 -14.76 -16.11
C LEU A 324 10.70 -13.31 -16.55
N ASP A 325 11.77 -13.04 -17.30
CA ASP A 325 12.06 -11.71 -17.82
C ASP A 325 10.87 -11.13 -18.59
N TYR A 326 10.24 -11.95 -19.45
CA TYR A 326 9.08 -11.55 -20.23
C TYR A 326 7.90 -11.11 -19.32
N PHE A 327 7.50 -11.95 -18.37
CA PHE A 327 6.32 -11.63 -17.56
C PHE A 327 6.58 -10.46 -16.60
N PHE A 328 7.77 -10.36 -16.04
CA PHE A 328 8.10 -9.21 -15.20
C PHE A 328 8.08 -7.90 -15.99
N ALA A 329 8.64 -7.86 -17.21
CA ALA A 329 8.64 -6.66 -18.01
C ALA A 329 7.27 -6.34 -18.62
N ALA A 330 6.59 -7.32 -19.23
CA ALA A 330 5.35 -7.08 -19.95
C ALA A 330 4.14 -6.83 -19.03
N THR A 331 4.12 -7.39 -17.80
CA THR A 331 3.03 -7.12 -16.83
C THR A 331 3.04 -5.68 -16.33
N VAL A 332 4.19 -5.00 -16.31
CA VAL A 332 4.28 -3.57 -16.00
C VAL A 332 3.35 -2.73 -16.87
N HIS A 333 3.09 -3.17 -18.11
CA HIS A 333 2.32 -2.45 -19.13
C HIS A 333 0.83 -2.80 -19.15
N GLN A 334 0.32 -3.56 -18.20
CA GLN A 334 -1.09 -3.95 -18.17
C GLN A 334 -1.99 -2.80 -17.71
N PHE A 335 -2.02 -1.70 -18.49
CA PHE A 335 -2.79 -0.50 -18.21
C PHE A 335 -3.14 0.30 -19.50
N SER A 336 -4.16 1.13 -19.45
CA SER A 336 -4.47 2.20 -20.42
C SER A 336 -4.68 1.76 -21.88
N PHE A 337 -5.22 0.59 -22.17
CA PHE A 337 -5.48 0.06 -23.52
C PHE A 337 -6.72 0.68 -24.21
N TRP A 338 -6.83 2.01 -24.19
CA TRP A 338 -7.98 2.70 -24.77
C TRP A 338 -7.63 4.14 -25.17
N SER A 339 -8.34 4.66 -26.15
CA SER A 339 -8.21 6.04 -26.60
C SER A 339 -9.33 6.93 -26.08
N THR A 340 -9.12 8.26 -26.13
CA THR A 340 -10.13 9.27 -25.81
C THR A 340 -10.33 10.20 -26.97
N HIS A 341 -11.60 10.63 -27.17
CA HIS A 341 -11.97 11.77 -28.00
C HIS A 341 -12.95 12.65 -27.21
N ASP A 342 -12.78 13.97 -27.25
CA ASP A 342 -13.60 14.95 -26.53
C ASP A 342 -13.81 14.62 -25.02
N GLN A 343 -12.74 14.22 -24.35
CA GLN A 343 -12.75 13.82 -22.94
C GLN A 343 -13.72 12.66 -22.61
N LYS A 344 -13.96 11.81 -23.59
CA LYS A 344 -14.75 10.59 -23.43
C LYS A 344 -13.95 9.38 -23.87
N TYR A 345 -14.28 8.24 -23.29
CA TYR A 345 -13.79 6.96 -23.81
C TYR A 345 -14.28 6.77 -25.24
N ASP A 346 -13.36 6.67 -26.17
CA ASP A 346 -13.65 6.52 -27.58
C ASP A 346 -13.69 5.05 -27.99
N GLN A 347 -12.57 4.35 -27.85
CA GLN A 347 -12.46 2.93 -28.20
C GLN A 347 -11.35 2.20 -27.47
N PRO A 348 -11.47 0.87 -27.27
CA PRO A 348 -10.36 0.04 -26.83
C PRO A 348 -9.29 -0.08 -27.93
N LEU A 349 -8.04 -0.35 -27.55
CA LEU A 349 -6.97 -0.74 -28.47
C LEU A 349 -7.40 -2.00 -29.24
N LEU A 350 -7.40 -1.92 -30.56
CA LEU A 350 -7.65 -3.03 -31.48
C LEU A 350 -6.81 -2.80 -32.73
N ALA A 351 -5.83 -3.68 -33.00
CA ALA A 351 -4.94 -3.55 -34.15
C ALA A 351 -4.41 -4.90 -34.63
N PRO A 352 -4.02 -5.01 -35.92
CA PRO A 352 -3.41 -6.22 -36.46
C PRO A 352 -1.93 -6.31 -36.09
N LEU A 353 -1.50 -7.50 -35.65
CA LEU A 353 -0.09 -7.78 -35.39
C LEU A 353 0.18 -9.27 -35.62
N GLY A 354 1.24 -9.58 -36.39
CA GLY A 354 1.56 -10.96 -36.77
C GLY A 354 0.46 -11.61 -37.61
N GLY A 355 -0.28 -10.85 -38.41
CA GLY A 355 -1.38 -11.31 -39.27
C GLY A 355 -2.69 -11.57 -38.52
N THR A 356 -2.79 -11.23 -37.24
CA THR A 356 -3.99 -11.45 -36.41
C THR A 356 -4.42 -10.16 -35.73
N MET A 357 -5.76 -9.97 -35.57
CA MET A 357 -6.30 -8.85 -34.81
C MET A 357 -6.20 -9.11 -33.30
N HIS A 358 -5.55 -8.21 -32.58
CA HIS A 358 -5.39 -8.28 -31.14
C HIS A 358 -6.07 -7.11 -30.44
N LYS A 359 -6.65 -7.37 -29.26
CA LYS A 359 -7.33 -6.36 -28.45
C LYS A 359 -6.60 -6.16 -27.12
N GLY A 360 -6.34 -4.91 -26.76
CA GLY A 360 -5.84 -4.52 -25.44
C GLY A 360 -4.57 -5.25 -25.03
N SER A 361 -4.63 -5.99 -23.94
CA SER A 361 -3.49 -6.75 -23.40
C SER A 361 -2.89 -7.76 -24.38
N ASP A 362 -3.71 -8.40 -25.22
CA ASP A 362 -3.23 -9.40 -26.18
C ASP A 362 -2.30 -8.78 -27.23
N TYR A 363 -2.58 -7.53 -27.64
CA TYR A 363 -1.69 -6.77 -28.52
C TYR A 363 -0.33 -6.52 -27.86
N LEU A 364 -0.32 -6.11 -26.60
CA LEU A 364 0.92 -5.87 -25.87
C LEU A 364 1.70 -7.18 -25.65
N TRP A 365 1.03 -8.24 -25.22
CA TRP A 365 1.67 -9.54 -25.04
C TRP A 365 2.37 -10.01 -26.32
N GLU A 366 1.66 -9.92 -27.46
CA GLU A 366 2.23 -10.30 -28.76
C GLU A 366 3.39 -9.40 -29.17
N SER A 367 3.30 -8.08 -28.96
CA SER A 367 4.39 -7.14 -29.26
C SER A 367 5.67 -7.49 -28.51
N PHE A 368 5.56 -7.78 -27.21
CA PHE A 368 6.71 -8.16 -26.37
C PHE A 368 7.24 -9.55 -26.72
N ARG A 369 6.36 -10.50 -27.09
CA ARG A 369 6.77 -11.83 -27.55
C ARG A 369 7.58 -11.75 -28.83
N LEU A 370 7.12 -10.98 -29.82
CA LEU A 370 7.84 -10.76 -31.07
C LEU A 370 9.16 -9.98 -30.88
N ALA A 371 9.20 -9.07 -29.92
CA ALA A 371 10.44 -8.37 -29.55
C ALA A 371 11.45 -9.33 -28.92
N LEU A 372 10.99 -10.22 -28.03
CA LEU A 372 11.84 -11.23 -27.40
C LEU A 372 12.40 -12.24 -28.41
N GLU A 373 11.65 -12.60 -29.47
CA GLU A 373 12.15 -13.46 -30.55
C GLU A 373 13.27 -12.80 -31.36
N LYS A 374 13.29 -11.45 -31.45
CA LYS A 374 14.32 -10.69 -32.19
C LYS A 374 15.55 -10.38 -31.33
N ASP A 375 15.34 -10.17 -30.03
CA ASP A 375 16.34 -9.83 -29.03
C ASP A 375 16.00 -10.58 -27.74
N GLU A 376 16.70 -11.68 -27.45
CA GLU A 376 16.43 -12.53 -26.29
C GLU A 376 16.57 -11.81 -24.93
N ASP A 377 17.32 -10.71 -24.89
CA ASP A 377 17.52 -9.91 -23.70
C ASP A 377 16.55 -8.71 -23.61
N PHE A 378 15.66 -8.54 -24.60
CA PHE A 378 14.74 -7.39 -24.67
C PHE A 378 14.02 -7.13 -23.35
N CYS A 379 13.52 -8.17 -22.68
CA CYS A 379 12.76 -8.07 -21.44
C CYS A 379 13.63 -7.99 -20.18
N SER A 380 14.96 -8.00 -20.30
CA SER A 380 15.85 -7.87 -19.14
C SER A 380 15.76 -6.47 -18.50
N PRO A 381 15.99 -6.35 -17.18
CA PRO A 381 15.98 -5.04 -16.51
C PRO A 381 16.93 -4.02 -17.15
N GLU A 382 18.12 -4.44 -17.60
CA GLU A 382 19.09 -3.58 -18.29
C GLU A 382 18.52 -2.99 -19.59
N ARG A 383 17.88 -3.83 -20.40
CA ARG A 383 17.30 -3.39 -21.67
C ARG A 383 16.11 -2.46 -21.41
N GLN A 384 15.23 -2.81 -20.47
CA GLN A 384 14.08 -1.98 -20.11
C GLN A 384 14.51 -0.60 -19.56
N ALA A 385 15.55 -0.53 -18.73
CA ALA A 385 16.08 0.74 -18.19
C ALA A 385 16.59 1.70 -19.29
N ASN A 386 17.06 1.17 -20.40
CA ASN A 386 17.76 1.92 -21.45
C ASN A 386 16.99 2.02 -22.78
N LEU A 387 15.72 1.60 -22.82
CA LEU A 387 14.88 1.69 -24.03
C LEU A 387 14.81 3.13 -24.56
N SER A 388 15.11 3.30 -25.84
CA SER A 388 14.90 4.56 -26.55
C SER A 388 13.44 4.70 -27.02
N THR A 389 12.99 5.94 -27.22
CA THR A 389 11.65 6.21 -27.76
C THR A 389 11.43 5.56 -29.12
N ASN A 390 12.44 5.66 -30.01
CA ASN A 390 12.33 5.09 -31.36
C ASN A 390 12.22 3.55 -31.32
N GLU A 391 13.04 2.89 -30.53
CA GLU A 391 13.02 1.44 -30.36
C GLU A 391 11.66 0.96 -29.81
N PHE A 392 11.17 1.59 -28.75
CA PHE A 392 9.90 1.24 -28.16
C PHE A 392 8.71 1.48 -29.10
N THR A 393 8.79 2.56 -29.90
CA THR A 393 7.80 2.84 -30.96
C THR A 393 7.77 1.75 -32.02
N GLU A 394 8.94 1.27 -32.47
CA GLU A 394 9.05 0.19 -33.47
C GLU A 394 8.51 -1.14 -32.98
N ILE A 395 8.74 -1.47 -31.70
CA ILE A 395 8.26 -2.72 -31.08
C ILE A 395 6.72 -2.75 -31.03
N LEU A 396 6.10 -1.58 -30.81
CA LEU A 396 4.64 -1.43 -30.71
C LEU A 396 3.99 -1.05 -32.06
N ARG A 397 4.68 -1.19 -33.18
CA ARG A 397 4.14 -0.91 -34.51
C ARG A 397 3.30 -2.07 -35.01
N ASP A 398 2.12 -1.77 -35.54
CA ASP A 398 1.21 -2.78 -36.11
C ASP A 398 1.64 -3.21 -37.53
N ASP A 399 0.97 -4.20 -38.08
CA ASP A 399 1.25 -4.73 -39.43
C ASP A 399 1.02 -3.68 -40.54
N ASN A 400 0.30 -2.60 -40.27
CA ASN A 400 0.08 -1.49 -41.19
C ASN A 400 1.14 -0.38 -41.08
N GLY A 401 2.09 -0.54 -40.15
CA GLY A 401 3.14 0.44 -39.92
C GLY A 401 2.75 1.59 -38.98
N ASN A 402 1.58 1.54 -38.34
CA ASN A 402 1.12 2.53 -37.38
C ASN A 402 1.51 2.12 -35.96
N ASN A 403 1.54 3.10 -35.03
CA ASN A 403 1.61 2.78 -33.60
C ASN A 403 0.22 2.98 -32.97
N PRO A 404 -0.51 1.91 -32.68
CA PRO A 404 -1.87 1.99 -32.14
C PRO A 404 -1.88 2.11 -30.61
N MET A 405 -0.70 2.00 -29.92
CA MET A 405 -0.63 1.98 -28.47
C MET A 405 -1.00 3.35 -27.87
N PRO A 406 -2.07 3.44 -27.09
CA PRO A 406 -2.41 4.67 -26.37
C PRO A 406 -1.35 4.98 -25.30
N ALA A 407 -1.13 6.27 -25.03
CA ALA A 407 -0.23 6.74 -23.98
C ALA A 407 1.19 6.13 -24.02
N LEU A 408 1.76 6.05 -25.23
CA LEU A 408 3.09 5.45 -25.51
C LEU A 408 4.19 5.95 -24.56
N GLU A 409 4.19 7.27 -24.26
CA GLU A 409 5.19 7.87 -23.37
C GLU A 409 5.11 7.32 -21.95
N LEU A 410 3.90 7.10 -21.42
CA LEU A 410 3.71 6.49 -20.10
C LEU A 410 4.22 5.05 -20.07
N HIS A 411 3.96 4.28 -21.13
CA HIS A 411 4.47 2.91 -21.23
C HIS A 411 6.00 2.89 -21.26
N LEU A 412 6.64 3.77 -22.03
CA LEU A 412 8.11 3.88 -22.07
C LEU A 412 8.69 4.30 -20.72
N GLU A 413 8.03 5.23 -20.03
CA GLU A 413 8.44 5.66 -18.70
C GLU A 413 8.36 4.52 -17.69
N GLU A 414 7.31 3.71 -17.72
CA GLU A 414 7.15 2.55 -16.85
C GLU A 414 8.21 1.47 -17.12
N SER A 415 8.55 1.17 -18.39
CA SER A 415 9.68 0.30 -18.72
C SER A 415 10.97 0.77 -18.07
N ARG A 416 11.29 2.05 -18.27
CA ARG A 416 12.54 2.63 -17.75
C ARG A 416 12.57 2.66 -16.23
N ARG A 417 11.42 2.93 -15.59
CA ARG A 417 11.28 2.93 -14.13
C ARG A 417 11.48 1.54 -13.57
N TYR A 418 10.82 0.54 -14.17
CA TYR A 418 11.00 -0.86 -13.83
C TYR A 418 12.47 -1.28 -13.88
N GLY A 419 13.12 -1.08 -15.04
CA GLY A 419 14.51 -1.48 -15.23
C GLY A 419 15.48 -0.78 -14.27
N LYS A 420 15.35 0.54 -14.09
CA LYS A 420 16.19 1.32 -13.17
C LYS A 420 16.05 0.89 -11.71
N ASP A 421 14.83 0.62 -11.27
CA ASP A 421 14.58 0.22 -9.89
C ASP A 421 15.12 -1.20 -9.64
N MET A 422 14.90 -2.14 -10.57
CA MET A 422 15.47 -3.48 -10.49
C MET A 422 17.00 -3.43 -10.37
N LEU A 423 17.68 -2.66 -11.23
CA LEU A 423 19.13 -2.50 -11.19
C LEU A 423 19.62 -1.85 -9.90
N SER A 424 18.94 -0.80 -9.43
CA SER A 424 19.30 -0.10 -8.19
C SER A 424 19.16 -0.97 -6.95
N LEU A 425 18.22 -1.90 -6.96
CA LEU A 425 17.99 -2.87 -5.89
C LEU A 425 18.86 -4.13 -6.02
N GLY A 426 19.61 -4.26 -7.12
CA GLY A 426 20.38 -5.46 -7.42
C GLY A 426 19.52 -6.70 -7.64
N LEU A 427 18.31 -6.51 -8.21
CA LEU A 427 17.32 -7.57 -8.42
C LEU A 427 17.25 -7.98 -9.90
N THR A 428 17.05 -9.26 -10.10
CA THR A 428 16.62 -9.85 -11.38
C THR A 428 15.35 -10.68 -11.13
N PRO A 429 14.53 -10.97 -12.15
CA PRO A 429 13.39 -11.87 -12.01
C PRO A 429 13.76 -13.21 -11.35
N ASP A 430 14.85 -13.84 -11.79
CA ASP A 430 15.35 -15.08 -11.20
C ASP A 430 15.74 -14.94 -9.74
N SER A 431 16.48 -13.86 -9.39
CA SER A 431 16.89 -13.62 -8.00
C SER A 431 15.71 -13.36 -7.06
N ILE A 432 14.63 -12.74 -7.58
CA ILE A 432 13.38 -12.57 -6.82
C ILE A 432 12.76 -13.95 -6.55
N ILE A 433 12.60 -14.79 -7.57
CA ILE A 433 12.01 -16.12 -7.43
C ILE A 433 12.86 -17.01 -6.51
N GLU A 434 14.18 -16.98 -6.65
CA GLU A 434 15.08 -17.71 -5.74
C GLU A 434 14.95 -17.23 -4.28
N ASN A 435 14.81 -15.93 -4.07
CA ASN A 435 14.63 -15.37 -2.71
C ASN A 435 13.30 -15.79 -2.10
N VAL A 436 12.20 -15.65 -2.85
CA VAL A 436 10.87 -15.98 -2.33
C VAL A 436 10.67 -17.48 -2.10
N SER A 437 11.30 -18.35 -2.89
CA SER A 437 11.22 -19.80 -2.70
C SER A 437 11.79 -20.29 -1.36
N LYS A 438 12.67 -19.48 -0.73
CA LYS A 438 13.25 -19.75 0.60
C LYS A 438 12.40 -19.18 1.75
N SER A 439 11.33 -18.46 1.42
CA SER A 439 10.47 -17.80 2.42
C SER A 439 9.39 -18.75 2.94
N VAL A 440 9.02 -18.58 4.21
CA VAL A 440 7.84 -19.25 4.81
C VAL A 440 6.53 -18.71 4.19
N ASN A 441 6.55 -17.47 3.67
CA ASN A 441 5.42 -16.81 3.02
C ASN A 441 5.88 -16.27 1.66
N PRO A 442 5.97 -17.12 0.62
CA PRO A 442 6.50 -16.74 -0.69
C PRO A 442 5.73 -15.59 -1.35
N LEU A 443 4.40 -15.67 -1.40
CA LEU A 443 3.56 -14.63 -2.00
C LEU A 443 3.77 -13.27 -1.33
N GLN A 444 3.75 -13.23 0.00
CA GLN A 444 3.92 -11.98 0.73
C GLN A 444 5.32 -11.39 0.54
N THR A 445 6.35 -12.24 0.51
CA THR A 445 7.72 -11.81 0.23
C THR A 445 7.83 -11.26 -1.18
N PHE A 446 7.20 -11.90 -2.16
CA PHE A 446 7.13 -11.47 -3.54
C PHE A 446 6.49 -10.08 -3.66
N LEU A 447 5.29 -9.90 -3.10
CA LEU A 447 4.59 -8.61 -3.13
C LEU A 447 5.39 -7.49 -2.47
N LYS A 448 6.03 -7.75 -1.32
CA LYS A 448 6.89 -6.77 -0.64
C LYS A 448 8.12 -6.36 -1.45
N LEU A 449 8.69 -7.26 -2.23
CA LEU A 449 9.79 -6.91 -3.13
C LEU A 449 9.28 -6.00 -4.25
N LEU A 450 8.14 -6.32 -4.84
CA LEU A 450 7.53 -5.51 -5.90
C LEU A 450 7.01 -4.15 -5.43
N ASP A 451 6.66 -3.98 -4.16
CA ASP A 451 6.33 -2.66 -3.58
C ASP A 451 7.49 -1.65 -3.66
N ASN A 452 8.68 -2.07 -4.07
CA ASN A 452 9.85 -1.22 -4.27
C ASN A 452 10.25 -1.04 -5.74
N VAL A 453 9.57 -1.75 -6.66
CA VAL A 453 9.90 -1.77 -8.09
C VAL A 453 8.93 -0.91 -8.88
N GLY A 454 9.44 0.04 -9.64
CA GLY A 454 8.64 0.90 -10.50
C GLY A 454 7.77 0.13 -11.49
N GLY A 455 6.60 0.64 -11.76
CA GLY A 455 5.58 -0.05 -12.52
C GLY A 455 4.67 -0.96 -11.68
N TYR A 456 5.11 -1.39 -10.50
CA TYR A 456 4.36 -2.20 -9.54
C TYR A 456 4.01 -1.42 -8.27
N LYS A 457 4.97 -0.69 -7.71
CA LYS A 457 4.87 0.00 -6.40
C LYS A 457 3.86 1.15 -6.35
N GLU A 458 3.48 1.70 -7.49
CA GLU A 458 2.62 2.88 -7.54
C GLU A 458 1.15 2.56 -7.23
N ASP A 459 0.73 1.31 -7.46
CA ASP A 459 -0.66 0.89 -7.26
C ASP A 459 -0.93 0.39 -5.84
N PRO A 460 -1.71 1.13 -5.01
CA PRO A 460 -2.03 0.71 -3.64
C PRO A 460 -2.76 -0.63 -3.54
N LEU A 461 -3.50 -1.03 -4.58
CA LEU A 461 -4.23 -2.30 -4.65
C LEU A 461 -3.43 -3.42 -5.32
N ARG A 462 -2.17 -3.16 -5.68
CA ARG A 462 -1.24 -4.17 -6.23
C ARG A 462 -1.80 -4.94 -7.43
N LYS A 463 -2.61 -4.30 -8.32
CA LYS A 463 -3.26 -5.01 -9.45
C LYS A 463 -2.23 -5.75 -10.32
N LYS A 464 -1.15 -5.06 -10.71
CA LYS A 464 -0.12 -5.67 -11.58
C LYS A 464 0.74 -6.69 -10.82
N SER A 465 1.08 -6.43 -9.56
CA SER A 465 1.81 -7.39 -8.72
C SER A 465 0.99 -8.65 -8.44
N GLY A 466 -0.31 -8.50 -8.16
CA GLY A 466 -1.25 -9.60 -7.99
C GLY A 466 -1.41 -10.41 -9.28
N LEU A 467 -1.59 -9.73 -10.42
CA LEU A 467 -1.66 -10.39 -11.73
C LEU A 467 -0.38 -11.19 -12.02
N LEU A 468 0.80 -10.60 -11.79
CA LEU A 468 2.07 -11.31 -11.98
C LEU A 468 2.18 -12.52 -11.05
N ALA A 469 1.76 -12.40 -9.79
CA ALA A 469 1.74 -13.53 -8.86
C ALA A 469 0.83 -14.67 -9.36
N LEU A 470 -0.36 -14.35 -9.90
CA LEU A 470 -1.26 -15.32 -10.49
C LEU A 470 -0.64 -15.99 -11.73
N ILE A 471 -0.02 -15.22 -12.62
CA ILE A 471 0.69 -15.73 -13.79
C ILE A 471 1.75 -16.76 -13.38
N LEU A 472 2.65 -16.38 -12.49
CA LEU A 472 3.78 -17.20 -12.07
C LEU A 472 3.36 -18.45 -11.28
N ASN A 473 2.22 -18.40 -10.58
CA ASN A 473 1.67 -19.54 -9.85
C ASN A 473 0.89 -20.51 -10.74
N GLN A 474 0.12 -19.97 -11.71
CA GLN A 474 -0.86 -20.77 -12.48
C GLN A 474 -0.29 -21.36 -13.78
N ARG A 475 0.85 -20.84 -14.25
CA ARG A 475 1.53 -21.47 -15.39
C ARG A 475 2.03 -22.89 -15.04
N PRO A 476 2.15 -23.78 -16.05
CA PRO A 476 2.63 -25.15 -15.83
C PRO A 476 3.99 -25.22 -15.14
N GLU A 477 4.87 -24.24 -15.36
CA GLU A 477 6.20 -24.14 -14.73
C GLU A 477 6.15 -23.85 -13.23
N GLN A 478 5.07 -23.25 -12.73
CA GLN A 478 4.83 -22.95 -11.32
C GLN A 478 6.00 -22.21 -10.63
N PHE A 479 6.47 -21.11 -11.23
CA PHE A 479 7.60 -20.34 -10.73
C PHE A 479 7.40 -19.80 -9.30
N LEU A 480 6.15 -19.49 -8.92
CA LEU A 480 5.79 -19.00 -7.59
C LEU A 480 4.85 -19.98 -6.90
N THR A 481 5.26 -20.52 -5.76
CA THR A 481 4.37 -21.29 -4.89
C THR A 481 3.58 -20.34 -4.00
N ILE A 482 2.25 -20.49 -3.96
CA ILE A 482 1.36 -19.81 -3.02
C ILE A 482 0.83 -20.85 -2.04
N HIS A 483 1.14 -20.70 -0.76
CA HIS A 483 0.71 -21.63 0.26
C HIS A 483 -0.78 -21.44 0.60
N GLU A 484 -1.44 -22.47 1.14
CA GLU A 484 -2.88 -22.47 1.48
C GLU A 484 -3.30 -21.34 2.43
N HIS A 485 -2.38 -20.88 3.28
CA HIS A 485 -2.63 -19.77 4.20
C HIS A 485 -2.37 -18.38 3.60
N GLU A 486 -1.91 -18.32 2.35
CA GLU A 486 -1.68 -17.09 1.60
C GLU A 486 -2.77 -16.93 0.53
N GLN A 487 -3.15 -15.72 0.25
CA GLN A 487 -4.15 -15.39 -0.77
C GLN A 487 -3.71 -14.15 -1.54
N VAL A 488 -3.86 -14.18 -2.85
CA VAL A 488 -3.72 -12.98 -3.69
C VAL A 488 -4.91 -12.08 -3.43
N ASP A 489 -4.64 -10.80 -3.25
CA ASP A 489 -5.68 -9.77 -3.15
C ASP A 489 -6.42 -9.60 -4.50
N PRO A 490 -7.68 -9.10 -4.51
CA PRO A 490 -8.43 -8.90 -5.73
C PRO A 490 -7.72 -8.04 -6.78
N VAL A 491 -7.59 -8.58 -7.98
CA VAL A 491 -6.98 -7.90 -9.14
C VAL A 491 -8.05 -7.04 -9.82
N ILE A 492 -8.06 -5.74 -9.53
CA ILE A 492 -9.10 -4.82 -10.01
C ILE A 492 -8.58 -3.93 -11.15
N ASP A 493 -9.03 -4.26 -12.34
CA ASP A 493 -8.88 -3.47 -13.56
C ASP A 493 -10.22 -2.82 -13.98
N TYR A 494 -10.21 -2.14 -15.12
CA TYR A 494 -11.43 -1.50 -15.64
C TYR A 494 -12.52 -2.51 -16.08
N HIS A 495 -12.15 -3.72 -16.48
CA HIS A 495 -13.14 -4.77 -16.79
C HIS A 495 -13.85 -5.23 -15.51
N ALA A 496 -13.08 -5.46 -14.44
CA ALA A 496 -13.61 -5.83 -13.13
C ALA A 496 -14.56 -4.74 -12.59
N MET A 497 -14.14 -3.47 -12.65
CA MET A 497 -15.00 -2.34 -12.21
C MET A 497 -16.30 -2.26 -13.01
N ARG A 498 -16.24 -2.39 -14.35
CA ARG A 498 -17.45 -2.37 -15.20
C ARG A 498 -18.42 -3.47 -14.83
N LEU A 499 -17.93 -4.67 -14.57
CA LEU A 499 -18.77 -5.80 -14.19
C LEU A 499 -19.36 -5.62 -12.80
N CYS A 500 -18.58 -5.14 -11.82
CA CYS A 500 -19.12 -4.81 -10.49
C CYS A 500 -20.26 -3.81 -10.55
N LEU A 501 -20.15 -2.79 -11.43
CA LEU A 501 -21.22 -1.82 -11.68
C LEU A 501 -22.42 -2.47 -12.37
N ARG A 502 -22.23 -3.15 -13.50
CA ARG A 502 -23.32 -3.72 -14.32
C ARG A 502 -24.11 -4.83 -13.64
N VAL A 503 -23.41 -5.67 -12.87
CA VAL A 503 -24.03 -6.75 -12.09
C VAL A 503 -24.74 -6.19 -10.85
N GLY A 504 -24.38 -4.99 -10.40
CA GLY A 504 -24.96 -4.33 -9.23
C GLY A 504 -24.34 -4.77 -7.92
N LEU A 505 -23.04 -5.16 -7.92
CA LEU A 505 -22.29 -5.47 -6.69
C LEU A 505 -22.00 -4.22 -5.87
N ILE A 506 -21.88 -3.09 -6.56
CA ILE A 506 -21.71 -1.75 -5.99
C ILE A 506 -22.80 -0.82 -6.51
N ASN A 507 -23.29 0.07 -5.67
CA ASN A 507 -24.24 1.12 -6.03
C ASN A 507 -23.51 2.47 -6.05
N VAL A 508 -23.73 3.25 -7.09
CA VAL A 508 -23.28 4.65 -7.18
C VAL A 508 -24.37 5.55 -6.63
N LEU A 509 -24.10 6.23 -5.53
CA LEU A 509 -25.04 7.09 -4.80
C LEU A 509 -25.00 8.55 -5.28
N ASP A 510 -23.85 8.98 -5.81
CA ASP A 510 -23.64 10.32 -6.34
C ASP A 510 -24.14 10.41 -7.79
N GLU A 511 -25.13 11.28 -8.02
CA GLU A 511 -25.73 11.47 -9.36
C GLU A 511 -24.73 11.98 -10.40
N LYS A 512 -23.79 12.87 -10.00
CA LYS A 512 -22.80 13.43 -10.93
C LYS A 512 -21.82 12.37 -11.38
N LEU A 513 -21.36 11.53 -10.45
CA LEU A 513 -20.51 10.39 -10.77
C LEU A 513 -21.28 9.40 -11.68
N SER A 514 -22.51 9.06 -11.33
CA SER A 514 -23.36 8.15 -12.13
C SER A 514 -23.49 8.62 -13.59
N VAL A 515 -23.77 9.92 -13.81
CA VAL A 515 -23.84 10.50 -15.17
C VAL A 515 -22.50 10.39 -15.90
N LYS A 516 -21.38 10.68 -15.23
CA LYS A 516 -20.04 10.52 -15.86
C LYS A 516 -19.77 9.09 -16.30
N LEU A 517 -20.13 8.10 -15.45
CA LEU A 517 -19.96 6.69 -15.79
C LEU A 517 -20.83 6.26 -16.96
N ILE A 518 -22.10 6.67 -16.99
CA ILE A 518 -23.02 6.37 -18.09
C ILE A 518 -22.55 7.02 -19.40
N ASP A 519 -22.16 8.29 -19.36
CA ASP A 519 -21.71 9.07 -20.51
C ASP A 519 -20.27 8.76 -20.94
N ARG A 520 -19.56 7.86 -20.24
CA ARG A 520 -18.16 7.49 -20.47
C ARG A 520 -17.20 8.68 -20.42
N LYS A 521 -17.47 9.65 -19.53
CA LYS A 521 -16.67 10.86 -19.35
C LYS A 521 -15.50 10.62 -18.39
N ILE A 522 -14.43 11.41 -18.57
CA ILE A 522 -13.30 11.41 -17.66
C ILE A 522 -13.74 11.75 -16.23
N VAL A 523 -13.27 10.97 -15.30
CA VAL A 523 -13.48 11.14 -13.85
C VAL A 523 -12.20 11.67 -13.18
N SER A 524 -12.34 12.22 -11.98
CA SER A 524 -11.18 12.55 -11.14
C SER A 524 -10.55 11.30 -10.50
N PRO A 525 -9.28 11.37 -10.05
CA PRO A 525 -8.65 10.26 -9.31
C PRO A 525 -9.44 9.82 -8.08
N SER A 526 -10.10 10.75 -7.37
CA SER A 526 -10.92 10.39 -6.20
C SER A 526 -12.24 9.71 -6.58
N GLU A 527 -12.84 10.04 -7.72
CA GLU A 527 -14.04 9.37 -8.25
C GLU A 527 -13.70 7.95 -8.72
N GLU A 528 -12.57 7.80 -9.38
CA GLU A 528 -12.05 6.49 -9.78
C GLU A 528 -11.78 5.61 -8.55
N TRP A 529 -11.05 6.15 -7.57
CA TRP A 529 -10.76 5.45 -6.33
C TRP A 529 -12.03 4.97 -5.61
N ALA A 530 -13.07 5.79 -5.55
CA ALA A 530 -14.34 5.41 -4.96
C ALA A 530 -14.91 4.13 -5.57
N VAL A 531 -14.97 4.06 -6.90
CA VAL A 531 -15.48 2.89 -7.62
C VAL A 531 -14.53 1.71 -7.53
N ARG A 532 -13.23 1.94 -7.70
CA ARG A 532 -12.22 0.89 -7.71
C ARG A 532 -12.07 0.22 -6.34
N TYR A 533 -12.02 1.00 -5.26
CA TYR A 533 -11.92 0.44 -3.92
C TYR A 533 -13.19 -0.29 -3.50
N ALA A 534 -14.37 0.22 -3.86
CA ALA A 534 -15.63 -0.51 -3.64
C ALA A 534 -15.67 -1.83 -4.43
N SER A 535 -15.18 -1.84 -5.69
CA SER A 535 -15.06 -3.07 -6.49
C SER A 535 -14.09 -4.07 -5.86
N TYR A 536 -12.96 -3.59 -5.32
CA TYR A 536 -12.00 -4.41 -4.57
C TYR A 536 -12.70 -5.09 -3.38
N ARG A 537 -13.40 -4.32 -2.54
CA ARG A 537 -14.10 -4.84 -1.37
C ARG A 537 -15.23 -5.81 -1.73
N ALA A 538 -15.96 -5.56 -2.83
CA ALA A 538 -16.98 -6.48 -3.32
C ALA A 538 -16.39 -7.83 -3.78
N ARG A 539 -15.25 -7.77 -4.51
CA ARG A 539 -14.54 -8.95 -5.00
C ARG A 539 -13.94 -9.77 -3.84
N GLU A 540 -13.32 -9.11 -2.86
CA GLU A 540 -12.82 -9.73 -1.64
C GLU A 540 -13.90 -10.57 -0.95
N GLN A 541 -15.11 -10.01 -0.82
CA GLN A 541 -16.26 -10.73 -0.25
C GLN A 541 -16.70 -11.92 -1.14
N ILE A 542 -16.73 -11.76 -2.47
CA ILE A 542 -17.09 -12.85 -3.39
C ILE A 542 -16.11 -14.02 -3.26
N VAL A 543 -14.80 -13.76 -3.23
CA VAL A 543 -13.78 -14.79 -3.05
C VAL A 543 -14.01 -15.54 -1.73
N LYS A 544 -14.16 -14.80 -0.64
CA LYS A 544 -14.41 -15.37 0.69
C LYS A 544 -15.69 -16.20 0.76
N LEU A 545 -16.79 -15.70 0.22
CA LEU A 545 -18.11 -16.36 0.29
C LEU A 545 -18.26 -17.53 -0.67
N SER A 546 -17.64 -17.45 -1.87
CA SER A 546 -17.72 -18.52 -2.86
C SER A 546 -16.77 -19.69 -2.59
N GLY A 547 -15.73 -19.49 -1.77
CA GLY A 547 -14.67 -20.46 -1.54
C GLY A 547 -13.80 -20.76 -2.77
N LYS A 548 -13.92 -19.95 -3.84
CA LYS A 548 -13.07 -20.04 -5.03
C LYS A 548 -11.81 -19.18 -4.84
N SER A 549 -10.70 -19.59 -5.49
CA SER A 549 -9.47 -18.77 -5.47
C SER A 549 -9.66 -17.44 -6.21
N GLU A 550 -8.86 -16.42 -5.85
CA GLU A 550 -8.88 -15.15 -6.58
C GLU A 550 -8.60 -15.35 -8.07
N GLY A 551 -7.63 -16.18 -8.44
CA GLY A 551 -7.34 -16.43 -9.85
C GLY A 551 -8.52 -17.03 -10.64
N ALA A 552 -9.35 -17.86 -9.99
CA ALA A 552 -10.56 -18.39 -10.62
C ALA A 552 -11.66 -17.31 -10.75
N VAL A 553 -11.86 -16.51 -9.71
CA VAL A 553 -12.84 -15.42 -9.72
C VAL A 553 -12.41 -14.31 -10.69
N ASP A 554 -11.12 -13.97 -10.72
CA ASP A 554 -10.57 -12.99 -11.65
C ASP A 554 -10.79 -13.40 -13.10
N TYR A 555 -10.41 -14.63 -13.44
CA TYR A 555 -10.59 -15.15 -14.79
C TYR A 555 -12.07 -15.24 -15.21
N PHE A 556 -12.96 -15.59 -14.28
CA PHE A 556 -14.40 -15.58 -14.52
C PHE A 556 -14.90 -14.18 -14.87
N PHE A 557 -14.53 -13.16 -14.10
CA PHE A 557 -14.90 -11.76 -14.39
C PHE A 557 -14.24 -11.24 -15.67
N PHE A 558 -12.97 -11.57 -15.90
CA PHE A 558 -12.29 -11.18 -17.13
C PHE A 558 -12.94 -11.79 -18.37
N ASN A 559 -13.33 -13.06 -18.32
CA ASN A 559 -13.99 -13.77 -19.41
C ASN A 559 -15.41 -13.25 -19.70
N ALA A 560 -16.09 -12.74 -18.68
CA ALA A 560 -17.41 -12.13 -18.85
C ALA A 560 -17.41 -10.94 -19.81
N ARG A 561 -16.24 -10.33 -20.11
CA ARG A 561 -16.07 -9.30 -21.17
C ARG A 561 -16.56 -9.76 -22.55
N ASN A 562 -16.58 -11.06 -22.81
CA ASN A 562 -17.03 -11.62 -24.09
C ASN A 562 -18.55 -11.55 -24.22
N SER A 563 -19.30 -11.78 -23.14
CA SER A 563 -20.77 -11.66 -23.11
C SER A 563 -21.25 -10.28 -22.68
N CYS A 564 -20.43 -9.52 -21.95
CA CYS A 564 -20.71 -8.16 -21.46
C CYS A 564 -19.65 -7.15 -21.95
N PRO A 565 -19.58 -6.89 -23.27
CA PRO A 565 -18.53 -6.08 -23.90
C PRO A 565 -18.63 -4.60 -23.53
N GLU A 566 -17.59 -3.84 -23.89
CA GLU A 566 -17.49 -2.40 -23.60
C GLU A 566 -18.40 -1.56 -24.48
N MET A 567 -18.38 -1.82 -25.79
CA MET A 567 -18.88 -0.91 -26.81
C MET A 567 -20.21 -1.36 -27.44
N THR A 568 -20.61 -2.61 -27.22
CA THR A 568 -21.85 -3.17 -27.79
C THR A 568 -22.78 -3.67 -26.68
N GLU A 569 -24.03 -3.94 -27.02
CA GLU A 569 -25.00 -4.48 -26.08
C GLU A 569 -24.54 -5.84 -25.52
N PRO A 570 -24.67 -6.07 -24.20
CA PRO A 570 -24.41 -7.37 -23.60
C PRO A 570 -25.33 -8.47 -24.12
N ILE A 571 -24.75 -9.65 -24.37
CA ILE A 571 -25.45 -10.87 -24.78
C ILE A 571 -25.71 -11.69 -23.51
N CYS A 572 -26.70 -11.25 -22.72
CA CYS A 572 -26.95 -11.76 -21.38
C CYS A 572 -27.31 -13.25 -21.35
N GLU A 573 -27.99 -13.78 -22.37
CA GLU A 573 -28.38 -15.20 -22.47
C GLU A 573 -27.20 -16.18 -22.37
N PHE A 574 -25.98 -15.75 -22.69
CA PHE A 574 -24.76 -16.54 -22.56
C PHE A 574 -23.97 -16.24 -21.28
N CYS A 575 -24.49 -15.36 -20.42
CA CYS A 575 -23.80 -15.00 -19.18
C CYS A 575 -24.19 -15.96 -18.04
N PRO A 576 -23.23 -16.63 -17.40
CA PRO A 576 -23.53 -17.61 -16.33
C PRO A 576 -24.26 -17.01 -15.11
N ILE A 577 -24.15 -15.67 -14.92
CA ILE A 577 -24.81 -14.96 -13.80
C ILE A 577 -26.04 -14.17 -14.25
N ASP A 578 -26.46 -14.29 -15.50
CA ASP A 578 -27.62 -13.54 -16.04
C ASP A 578 -28.87 -13.59 -15.15
N PRO A 579 -29.30 -14.78 -14.65
CA PRO A 579 -30.54 -14.88 -13.87
C PRO A 579 -30.57 -14.06 -12.58
N ILE A 580 -29.40 -13.65 -12.07
CA ILE A 580 -29.27 -12.87 -10.83
C ILE A 580 -28.63 -11.51 -11.03
N CYS A 581 -28.29 -11.18 -12.27
CA CYS A 581 -27.69 -9.89 -12.64
C CYS A 581 -28.70 -8.75 -12.54
N ASN A 582 -28.30 -7.57 -12.04
CA ASN A 582 -29.17 -6.38 -12.01
C ASN A 582 -29.30 -5.68 -13.37
N HIS A 583 -28.57 -6.14 -14.40
CA HIS A 583 -28.61 -5.64 -15.79
C HIS A 583 -28.42 -4.13 -15.93
N LEU A 584 -27.56 -3.50 -15.13
CA LEU A 584 -27.25 -2.07 -15.25
C LEU A 584 -26.34 -1.82 -16.48
N LYS A 585 -26.83 -2.20 -17.66
CA LYS A 585 -26.08 -2.27 -18.93
C LYS A 585 -25.47 -0.94 -19.37
N ASN A 586 -26.09 0.17 -19.00
CA ASN A 586 -25.63 1.53 -19.31
C ASN A 586 -24.43 1.98 -18.46
N MET A 587 -24.14 1.28 -17.36
CA MET A 587 -22.99 1.62 -16.51
C MET A 587 -21.68 1.25 -17.21
N PHE A 588 -20.70 2.15 -17.08
CA PHE A 588 -19.37 2.00 -17.64
C PHE A 588 -18.30 2.15 -16.55
N GLN A 589 -17.12 1.61 -16.79
CA GLN A 589 -15.99 1.81 -15.86
C GLN A 589 -15.61 3.28 -15.75
N PRO A 590 -14.98 3.72 -14.64
CA PRO A 590 -14.36 5.03 -14.55
C PRO A 590 -13.35 5.25 -15.68
N VAL A 591 -13.46 6.37 -16.37
CA VAL A 591 -12.54 6.76 -17.45
C VAL A 591 -11.45 7.63 -16.85
N LEU A 592 -10.31 7.04 -16.56
CA LEU A 592 -9.14 7.74 -16.03
C LEU A 592 -7.87 7.16 -16.66
N ARG A 593 -6.98 8.04 -17.16
CA ARG A 593 -5.65 7.62 -17.58
C ARG A 593 -4.78 7.42 -16.35
N THR A 594 -4.41 6.18 -16.08
CA THR A 594 -3.58 5.79 -14.94
C THR A 594 -2.61 4.68 -15.36
N THR A 595 -1.50 4.54 -14.64
CA THR A 595 -0.56 3.42 -14.81
C THR A 595 -0.92 2.21 -13.94
N PHE A 596 -1.99 2.27 -13.14
CA PHE A 596 -2.36 1.19 -12.21
C PHE A 596 -2.98 -0.02 -12.91
N TYR A 597 -3.77 0.23 -14.02
CA TYR A 597 -4.50 -0.83 -14.75
C TYR A 597 -4.89 -0.40 -16.16
#